data_ba64cdcf3ec89265370780097b8b0197
#
_entry.id   ba64cdcf3ec89265370780097b8b0197
#
_cell.length_a   1.000
_cell.length_b   1.000
_cell.length_c   1.000
_cell.angle_alpha   90.00
_cell.angle_beta   90.00
_cell.angle_gamma   90.00
#
_symmetry.space_group_name_H-M   'P 1'
#
loop_
_entity.id
_entity.type
_entity.pdbx_description
1 polymer ?
#
loop_
_entity_poly.entity_id
_entity_poly.type
_entity_poly.pdbx_seq_one_letter_code
_entity_poly.pdbx_strand_id
1 'polypeptide(L)'
;MLKALTPPKTKRGAVLIDPSYEEIKDYEDAAETIVHVNKKWNNGIILLWYPLLNHRSQIIENMLNQIIEGCKKNNQNIEISNLQLLVDEKDAHKEVALKEFLEHSEDKKNPPRLYGSGMLVINSPWMLKDSTEAFINNIEKIIRR
;
A
#
# COMPACT_ATOMS: atom_id res chain seq x y z
N MET A 1 14.43 9.59 9.62
CA MET A 1 13.96 9.43 11.02
C MET A 1 13.66 7.96 11.34
N LEU A 2 12.80 7.23 10.63
CA LEU A 2 12.43 5.83 10.90
C LEU A 2 13.64 4.88 10.98
N LYS A 3 14.63 5.03 10.08
CA LYS A 3 15.86 4.23 10.06
C LYS A 3 16.70 4.32 11.37
N ALA A 4 16.52 5.38 12.15
CA ALA A 4 17.21 5.57 13.43
C ALA A 4 16.43 5.00 14.63
N LEU A 5 15.10 4.82 14.50
CA LEU A 5 14.21 4.32 15.55
C LEU A 5 14.00 2.79 15.47
N THR A 6 14.48 2.15 14.41
CA THR A 6 14.33 0.71 14.18
C THR A 6 15.69 0.00 14.25
N PRO A 7 15.77 -1.21 14.86
CA PRO A 7 14.73 -1.87 15.65
C PRO A 7 14.49 -1.21 17.00
N PRO A 8 13.30 -1.36 17.61
CA PRO A 8 13.04 -0.90 18.97
C PRO A 8 13.84 -1.74 20.00
N LYS A 9 14.01 -1.21 21.20
CA LYS A 9 14.75 -1.90 22.29
C LYS A 9 14.20 -3.30 22.60
N THR A 10 12.89 -3.48 22.49
CA THR A 10 12.17 -4.75 22.68
C THR A 10 12.40 -5.77 21.56
N LYS A 11 13.01 -5.37 20.45
CA LYS A 11 13.22 -6.16 19.22
C LYS A 11 11.94 -6.74 18.58
N ARG A 12 10.76 -6.52 19.16
CA ARG A 12 9.45 -6.91 18.64
C ARG A 12 8.56 -5.67 18.56
N GLY A 13 7.71 -5.62 17.56
CA GLY A 13 6.76 -4.54 17.37
C GLY A 13 6.29 -4.42 15.93
N ALA A 14 5.49 -3.40 15.71
CA ALA A 14 5.03 -3.03 14.40
C ALA A 14 5.31 -1.55 14.15
N VAL A 15 5.46 -1.18 12.88
CA VAL A 15 5.57 0.21 12.42
C VAL A 15 4.59 0.43 11.28
N LEU A 16 3.81 1.50 11.37
CA LEU A 16 2.98 2.00 10.28
C LEU A 16 3.74 3.11 9.54
N ILE A 17 3.77 3.00 8.23
CA ILE A 17 4.35 3.97 7.30
C ILE A 17 3.21 4.48 6.42
N ASP A 18 3.00 5.78 6.46
CA ASP A 18 1.92 6.47 5.75
C ASP A 18 2.51 7.78 5.18
N PRO A 19 3.15 7.73 3.99
CA PRO A 19 3.66 8.91 3.31
C PRO A 19 2.53 9.80 2.78
N SER A 20 2.84 11.05 2.46
CA SER A 20 1.87 11.98 1.87
C SER A 20 1.46 11.58 0.45
N TYR A 21 2.36 10.94 -0.30
CA TYR A 21 2.17 10.56 -1.70
C TYR A 21 1.85 11.74 -2.63
N GLU A 22 2.25 12.93 -2.25
CA GLU A 22 2.10 14.14 -3.08
C GLU A 22 3.06 14.09 -4.26
N GLU A 23 4.32 13.75 -4.00
CA GLU A 23 5.38 13.66 -5.01
C GLU A 23 5.67 12.20 -5.41
N ILE A 24 6.17 12.01 -6.64
CA ILE A 24 6.62 10.68 -7.12
C ILE A 24 7.74 10.14 -6.22
N LYS A 25 8.57 11.03 -5.73
CA LYS A 25 9.67 10.68 -4.82
C LYS A 25 9.20 10.03 -3.51
N ASP A 26 8.01 10.35 -3.02
CA ASP A 26 7.46 9.74 -1.80
C ASP A 26 7.34 8.22 -1.94
N TYR A 27 6.99 7.73 -3.13
CA TYR A 27 6.89 6.29 -3.44
C TYR A 27 8.26 5.60 -3.42
N GLU A 28 9.27 6.24 -4.02
CA GLU A 28 10.64 5.73 -4.04
C GLU A 28 11.25 5.71 -2.64
N ASP A 29 11.13 6.82 -1.90
CA ASP A 29 11.63 6.96 -0.53
C ASP A 29 10.95 5.97 0.43
N ALA A 30 9.65 5.69 0.25
CA ALA A 30 8.93 4.67 1.00
C ALA A 30 9.51 3.27 0.72
N ALA A 31 9.71 2.91 -0.54
CA ALA A 31 10.26 1.62 -0.93
C ALA A 31 11.67 1.41 -0.35
N GLU A 32 12.56 2.37 -0.54
CA GLU A 32 13.93 2.29 0.00
C GLU A 32 13.96 2.21 1.53
N THR A 33 13.10 2.99 2.19
CA THR A 33 13.01 3.00 3.65
C THR A 33 12.56 1.65 4.18
N ILE A 34 11.53 1.05 3.58
CA ILE A 34 11.00 -0.25 3.99
C ILE A 34 12.03 -1.36 3.82
N VAL A 35 12.67 -1.45 2.66
CA VAL A 35 13.70 -2.46 2.39
C VAL A 35 14.87 -2.33 3.37
N HIS A 36 15.30 -1.09 3.67
CA HIS A 36 16.36 -0.83 4.63
C HIS A 36 15.95 -1.20 6.07
N VAL A 37 14.74 -0.84 6.50
CA VAL A 37 14.21 -1.16 7.82
C VAL A 37 14.07 -2.67 7.97
N ASN A 38 13.51 -3.37 6.98
CA ASN A 38 13.38 -4.82 6.97
C ASN A 38 14.74 -5.52 7.11
N LYS A 39 15.78 -5.03 6.42
CA LYS A 39 17.14 -5.55 6.53
C LYS A 39 17.69 -5.45 7.96
N LYS A 40 17.44 -4.34 8.66
CA LYS A 40 17.89 -4.12 10.03
C LYS A 40 17.03 -4.80 11.09
N TRP A 41 15.74 -4.93 10.81
CA TRP A 41 14.73 -5.43 11.73
C TRP A 41 13.90 -6.52 11.03
N ASN A 42 14.54 -7.66 10.84
CA ASN A 42 14.04 -8.77 10.03
C ASN A 42 12.79 -9.48 10.57
N ASN A 43 12.45 -9.24 11.85
CA ASN A 43 11.27 -9.80 12.52
C ASN A 43 10.23 -8.72 12.92
N GLY A 44 10.45 -7.48 12.52
CA GLY A 44 9.50 -6.39 12.73
C GLY A 44 8.36 -6.46 11.73
N ILE A 45 7.14 -6.20 12.18
CA ILE A 45 5.98 -6.05 11.28
C ILE A 45 6.01 -4.64 10.71
N ILE A 46 6.06 -4.52 9.38
CA ILE A 46 6.02 -3.23 8.71
C ILE A 46 4.72 -3.16 7.93
N LEU A 47 3.92 -2.11 8.19
CA LEU A 47 2.67 -1.83 7.50
C LEU A 47 2.88 -0.58 6.66
N LEU A 48 2.66 -0.69 5.35
CA LEU A 48 2.63 0.45 4.43
C LEU A 48 1.20 0.68 3.98
N TRP A 49 0.62 1.80 4.36
CA TRP A 49 -0.60 2.29 3.72
C TRP A 49 -0.25 2.98 2.40
N TYR A 50 -1.07 2.78 1.36
CA TYR A 50 -0.91 3.47 0.08
C TYR A 50 -2.25 3.70 -0.60
N PRO A 51 -2.43 4.83 -1.31
CA PRO A 51 -3.64 5.11 -2.06
C PRO A 51 -3.66 4.31 -3.37
N LEU A 52 -4.84 3.91 -3.83
CA LEU A 52 -5.05 3.37 -5.17
C LEU A 52 -5.53 4.49 -6.07
N LEU A 53 -4.58 5.07 -6.81
CA LEU A 53 -4.78 6.18 -7.73
C LEU A 53 -4.64 5.70 -9.16
N ASN A 54 -5.68 5.91 -10.00
CA ASN A 54 -5.69 5.45 -11.38
C ASN A 54 -4.54 6.03 -12.22
N HIS A 55 -4.24 7.32 -12.06
CA HIS A 55 -3.18 8.02 -12.80
C HIS A 55 -1.76 7.68 -12.32
N ARG A 56 -1.62 7.04 -11.14
CA ARG A 56 -0.34 6.62 -10.55
C ARG A 56 -0.21 5.11 -10.40
N SER A 57 -1.07 4.33 -11.05
CA SER A 57 -1.09 2.87 -10.90
C SER A 57 0.26 2.21 -11.19
N GLN A 58 0.97 2.65 -12.22
CA GLN A 58 2.29 2.10 -12.55
C GLN A 58 3.35 2.44 -11.51
N ILE A 59 3.30 3.66 -10.94
CA ILE A 59 4.24 4.10 -9.89
C ILE A 59 4.02 3.27 -8.61
N ILE A 60 2.74 3.05 -8.26
CA ILE A 60 2.35 2.22 -7.10
C ILE A 60 2.84 0.78 -7.31
N GLU A 61 2.60 0.20 -8.49
CA GLU A 61 3.06 -1.15 -8.82
C GLU A 61 4.58 -1.28 -8.73
N ASN A 62 5.32 -0.32 -9.27
CA ASN A 62 6.78 -0.29 -9.21
C ASN A 62 7.28 -0.22 -7.76
N MET A 63 6.68 0.65 -6.92
CA MET A 63 6.98 0.74 -5.49
C MET A 63 6.76 -0.60 -4.78
N LEU A 64 5.60 -1.24 -4.98
CA LEU A 64 5.27 -2.52 -4.36
C LEU A 64 6.24 -3.63 -4.79
N ASN A 65 6.54 -3.71 -6.08
CA ASN A 65 7.49 -4.70 -6.61
C ASN A 65 8.90 -4.49 -6.03
N GLN A 66 9.38 -3.26 -5.97
CA GLN A 66 10.68 -2.93 -5.36
C GLN A 66 10.75 -3.36 -3.89
N ILE A 67 9.68 -3.12 -3.11
CA ILE A 67 9.61 -3.54 -1.71
C ILE A 67 9.64 -5.07 -1.61
N ILE A 68 8.76 -5.76 -2.35
CA ILE A 68 8.63 -7.21 -2.30
C ILE A 68 9.95 -7.88 -2.67
N GLU A 69 10.56 -7.48 -3.78
CA GLU A 69 11.84 -8.03 -4.22
C GLU A 69 12.98 -7.72 -3.24
N GLY A 70 13.04 -6.48 -2.74
CA GLY A 70 14.06 -6.06 -1.78
C GLY A 70 13.94 -6.83 -0.46
N CYS A 71 12.73 -7.01 0.07
CA CYS A 71 12.51 -7.78 1.28
C CYS A 71 12.79 -9.27 1.09
N LYS A 72 12.42 -9.87 -0.05
CA LYS A 72 12.73 -11.26 -0.39
C LYS A 72 14.24 -11.50 -0.55
N LYS A 73 15.01 -10.52 -1.05
CA LYS A 73 16.48 -10.60 -1.05
C LYS A 73 17.08 -10.64 0.35
N ASN A 74 16.44 -9.97 1.33
CA ASN A 74 16.85 -10.01 2.72
C ASN A 74 16.49 -11.33 3.42
N ASN A 75 15.31 -11.89 3.11
CA ASN A 75 14.81 -13.15 3.64
C ASN A 75 13.86 -13.79 2.62
N GLN A 76 14.26 -14.90 2.00
CA GLN A 76 13.45 -15.60 0.98
C GLN A 76 12.13 -16.15 1.50
N ASN A 77 12.06 -16.46 2.79
CA ASN A 77 10.86 -17.03 3.44
C ASN A 77 10.00 -15.95 4.12
N ILE A 78 10.19 -14.68 3.74
CA ILE A 78 9.40 -13.59 4.34
C ILE A 78 7.94 -13.67 3.90
N GLU A 79 7.04 -13.62 4.88
CA GLU A 79 5.60 -13.53 4.62
C GLU A 79 5.20 -12.09 4.31
N ILE A 80 4.60 -11.88 3.15
CA ILE A 80 4.13 -10.57 2.70
C ILE A 80 2.66 -10.70 2.28
N SER A 81 1.81 -9.86 2.87
CA SER A 81 0.39 -9.75 2.51
C SER A 81 0.10 -8.37 1.93
N ASN A 82 -0.69 -8.34 0.86
CA ASN A 82 -1.19 -7.09 0.29
C ASN A 82 -2.72 -7.09 0.36
N LEU A 83 -3.27 -6.25 1.24
CA LEU A 83 -4.70 -6.11 1.48
C LEU A 83 -5.17 -4.84 0.76
N GLN A 84 -6.21 -4.95 -0.05
CA GLN A 84 -6.78 -3.79 -0.76
C GLN A 84 -8.26 -3.64 -0.45
N LEU A 85 -8.66 -2.42 -0.14
CA LEU A 85 -10.05 -2.01 -0.03
C LEU A 85 -10.40 -1.18 -1.27
N LEU A 86 -11.23 -1.74 -2.13
CA LEU A 86 -11.76 -1.05 -3.31
C LEU A 86 -13.11 -0.46 -2.95
N VAL A 87 -13.25 0.85 -3.12
CA VAL A 87 -14.51 1.57 -2.89
C VAL A 87 -15.22 1.87 -4.22
N ASP A 88 -14.50 1.70 -5.32
CA ASP A 88 -15.02 1.89 -6.67
C ASP A 88 -14.20 1.06 -7.68
N GLU A 89 -14.71 0.90 -8.88
CA GLU A 89 -13.93 0.30 -9.96
C GLU A 89 -12.88 1.29 -10.45
N LYS A 90 -11.67 0.79 -10.75
CA LYS A 90 -10.55 1.60 -11.24
C LYS A 90 -10.93 2.52 -12.41
N ASP A 91 -11.81 2.05 -13.26
CA ASP A 91 -12.28 2.72 -14.48
C ASP A 91 -13.74 3.18 -14.41
N ALA A 92 -14.41 3.05 -13.25
CA ALA A 92 -15.77 3.50 -13.08
C ALA A 92 -15.87 5.03 -13.29
N HIS A 93 -16.93 5.46 -13.96
CA HIS A 93 -17.22 6.88 -14.23
C HIS A 93 -16.16 7.64 -15.04
N LYS A 94 -15.38 6.96 -15.88
CA LYS A 94 -14.44 7.63 -16.81
C LYS A 94 -15.07 8.79 -17.58
N GLU A 95 -16.32 8.64 -18.01
CA GLU A 95 -17.02 9.64 -18.82
C GLU A 95 -17.40 10.91 -18.05
N VAL A 96 -17.83 10.78 -16.79
CA VAL A 96 -18.26 11.93 -15.95
C VAL A 96 -17.04 12.70 -15.43
N ALA A 97 -16.08 11.99 -14.85
CA ALA A 97 -14.84 12.60 -14.38
C ALA A 97 -14.01 13.18 -15.54
N LEU A 98 -14.08 12.59 -16.74
CA LEU A 98 -13.40 13.07 -17.92
C LEU A 98 -13.97 14.41 -18.39
N LYS A 99 -15.28 14.62 -18.35
CA LYS A 99 -15.90 15.91 -18.73
C LYS A 99 -15.47 17.05 -17.82
N GLU A 100 -15.58 16.85 -16.49
CA GLU A 100 -15.19 17.85 -15.50
C GLU A 100 -13.68 18.16 -15.53
N PHE A 101 -12.85 17.14 -15.78
CA PHE A 101 -11.41 17.28 -15.85
C PHE A 101 -10.92 17.94 -17.16
N LEU A 102 -11.58 17.64 -18.30
CA LEU A 102 -11.25 18.22 -19.60
C LEU A 102 -11.47 19.74 -19.66
N GLU A 103 -12.32 20.26 -18.78
CA GLU A 103 -12.56 21.70 -18.66
C GLU A 103 -11.46 22.44 -17.89
N HIS A 104 -10.65 21.73 -17.05
CA HIS A 104 -9.76 22.36 -16.06
C HIS A 104 -8.31 21.86 -16.02
N SER A 105 -7.87 20.88 -16.85
CA SER A 105 -6.52 20.30 -16.75
C SER A 105 -5.84 20.04 -18.09
N GLU A 106 -4.50 20.12 -18.08
CA GLU A 106 -3.64 19.86 -19.25
C GLU A 106 -3.50 18.36 -19.56
N ASP A 107 -3.66 17.46 -18.57
CA ASP A 107 -3.59 16.00 -18.76
C ASP A 107 -4.97 15.38 -18.98
N LYS A 108 -5.39 15.40 -20.24
CA LYS A 108 -6.74 15.04 -20.70
C LYS A 108 -7.06 13.54 -20.76
N LYS A 109 -6.10 12.66 -20.43
CA LYS A 109 -6.28 11.21 -20.68
C LYS A 109 -6.70 10.41 -19.46
N ASN A 110 -6.34 10.84 -18.26
CA ASN A 110 -6.56 10.06 -17.05
C ASN A 110 -6.72 10.95 -15.80
N PRO A 111 -7.93 11.46 -15.53
CA PRO A 111 -8.16 12.35 -14.40
C PRO A 111 -7.74 11.69 -13.07
N PRO A 112 -7.10 12.43 -12.15
CA PRO A 112 -6.73 11.93 -10.83
C PRO A 112 -7.95 11.41 -10.09
N ARG A 113 -7.93 10.13 -9.70
CA ARG A 113 -9.03 9.51 -8.95
C ARG A 113 -8.52 8.48 -7.96
N LEU A 114 -9.00 8.59 -6.75
CA LEU A 114 -8.85 7.57 -5.71
C LEU A 114 -9.99 6.56 -5.87
N TYR A 115 -9.67 5.29 -6.10
CA TYR A 115 -10.65 4.21 -6.20
C TYR A 115 -10.53 3.18 -5.07
N GLY A 116 -9.59 3.39 -4.16
CA GLY A 116 -9.37 2.49 -3.03
C GLY A 116 -8.08 2.80 -2.28
N SER A 117 -7.76 1.95 -1.35
CA SER A 117 -6.49 1.98 -0.62
C SER A 117 -5.93 0.59 -0.43
N GLY A 118 -4.62 0.51 -0.19
CA GLY A 118 -3.94 -0.74 0.09
C GLY A 118 -3.13 -0.68 1.39
N MET A 119 -2.93 -1.84 1.98
CA MET A 119 -2.04 -2.07 3.10
C MET A 119 -1.11 -3.22 2.77
N LEU A 120 0.18 -2.90 2.52
CA LEU A 120 1.21 -3.91 2.38
C LEU A 120 1.77 -4.25 3.75
N VAL A 121 1.75 -5.52 4.13
CA VAL A 121 2.21 -6.01 5.43
C VAL A 121 3.44 -6.90 5.21
N ILE A 122 4.59 -6.47 5.70
CA ILE A 122 5.85 -7.21 5.69
C ILE A 122 6.01 -7.94 7.02
N ASN A 123 6.46 -9.18 7.01
CA ASN A 123 6.42 -10.11 8.13
C ASN A 123 4.99 -10.30 8.63
N SER A 124 4.10 -10.60 7.71
CA SER A 124 2.68 -10.77 7.98
C SER A 124 2.44 -11.85 9.05
N PRO A 125 1.62 -11.57 10.09
CA PRO A 125 1.24 -12.59 11.06
C PRO A 125 0.50 -13.74 10.38
N TRP A 126 0.76 -14.96 10.80
CA TRP A 126 0.20 -16.18 10.21
C TRP A 126 -1.34 -16.24 10.20
N MET A 127 -2.00 -15.57 11.16
CA MET A 127 -3.47 -15.50 11.21
C MET A 127 -4.07 -14.33 10.43
N LEU A 128 -3.27 -13.45 9.81
CA LEU A 128 -3.78 -12.24 9.19
C LEU A 128 -4.77 -12.55 8.07
N LYS A 129 -4.47 -13.55 7.24
CA LYS A 129 -5.34 -13.95 6.11
C LYS A 129 -6.70 -14.41 6.60
N ASP A 130 -6.73 -15.37 7.54
CA ASP A 130 -7.99 -15.94 8.06
C ASP A 130 -8.83 -14.87 8.77
N SER A 131 -8.17 -13.99 9.54
CA SER A 131 -8.83 -12.87 10.23
C SER A 131 -9.43 -11.87 9.24
N THR A 132 -8.73 -11.58 8.14
CA THR A 132 -9.19 -10.67 7.10
C THR A 132 -10.38 -11.26 6.34
N GLU A 133 -10.35 -12.53 5.97
CA GLU A 133 -11.44 -13.23 5.32
C GLU A 133 -12.70 -13.25 6.20
N ALA A 134 -12.54 -13.56 7.49
CA ALA A 134 -13.66 -13.52 8.46
C ALA A 134 -14.26 -12.11 8.58
N PHE A 135 -13.42 -11.06 8.59
CA PHE A 135 -13.87 -9.67 8.65
C PHE A 135 -14.65 -9.27 7.39
N ILE A 136 -14.13 -9.58 6.20
CA ILE A 136 -14.79 -9.30 4.91
C ILE A 136 -16.17 -9.96 4.86
N ASN A 137 -16.24 -11.25 5.20
CA ASN A 137 -17.52 -11.99 5.24
C ASN A 137 -18.54 -11.37 6.19
N ASN A 138 -18.10 -10.76 7.29
CA ASN A 138 -19.00 -10.08 8.22
C ASN A 138 -19.48 -8.73 7.67
N ILE A 139 -18.59 -7.95 7.04
CA ILE A 139 -18.97 -6.67 6.40
C ILE A 139 -19.97 -6.91 5.27
N GLU A 140 -19.74 -7.88 4.39
CA GLU A 140 -20.66 -8.21 3.30
C GLU A 140 -22.07 -8.53 3.80
N LYS A 141 -22.19 -9.25 4.91
CA LYS A 141 -23.50 -9.55 5.53
C LYS A 141 -24.23 -8.29 6.05
N ILE A 142 -23.47 -7.27 6.44
CA ILE A 142 -24.02 -5.99 6.94
C ILE A 142 -24.48 -5.11 5.78
N ILE A 143 -23.68 -5.03 4.71
CA ILE A 143 -23.95 -4.15 3.55
C ILE A 143 -25.10 -4.70 2.69
N ARG A 144 -25.25 -6.03 2.61
CA ARG A 144 -26.33 -6.66 1.83
C ARG A 144 -27.71 -6.69 2.54
N ARG A 145 -27.83 -6.10 3.73
CA ARG A 145 -29.09 -5.88 4.44
C ARG A 145 -29.72 -4.55 4.08
#